data_52647dbe8cf84ef0123195e0368c9da0
#
_entry.id   52647dbe8cf84ef0123195e0368c9da0
#
_cell.length_a   1.000
_cell.length_b   1.000
_cell.length_c   1.000
_cell.angle_alpha   90.00
_cell.angle_beta   90.00
_cell.angle_gamma   90.00
#
_symmetry.space_group_name_H-M   'P 1'
#
loop_
_entity.id
_entity.type
_entity.pdbx_description
1 polymer ?
#
loop_
_entity_poly.entity_id
_entity_poly.type
_entity_poly.pdbx_seq_one_letter_code
_entity_poly.pdbx_strand_id
1 'polypeptide(L)'
;MRHTITTLLLLAVLLLTVSNGAMGQEPSRDEVLKALRKAAEFYRTKVSTEGGYHFYYTADLRYGRSEHEEGFTQVTVQREGIPSVGMAYLEAYDATGDRYYLGLARDAAYSLVKGQHCSGGWDYVIEFDPAKRKYYPYRADGNCGSLPTPSPGIVRSHAVTNLDDNVSQGAVRLMMRVDRALGFANAKIHEAALHALDSLIKAQYPNGAWPQRYREFPDPAKFPVKRASYPETWSKKWPGPNYESEYTFNDNTISDVIDAFLEASRIYNEPRYEAAAERGGDFILLAQMPEPQPAWAQQYDADMHPAWARIFEPPSVTGGESQGILKTLLVLYRATGKRKYLDAVPRALEYLQRSALPPADHPVEARRGMASGSVVLARFYELRTNKPLYITKGTRVQVQGKSSTLIDGYEISYSDQSVITHYGVLTNGNQLASIADEYKTLAAADISKMRRPDKLHGLSPWSGERIVRPRSARTIIDALDERGAWVEEGNIGKADNVVSVFAAKDMTLTIGGRVYPVAENETVSLFQGKQAPPVKIIKSSTFSANVSALSAWLAK
;
A
#
# COMPACT_ATOMS: atom_id res chain seq x y z
N MET A 1 54.09 74.61 0.97
CA MET A 1 53.24 74.43 -0.22
C MET A 1 52.37 73.17 -0.04
N ARG A 2 51.11 73.38 0.25
CA ARG A 2 50.15 72.32 0.48
C ARG A 2 49.36 72.11 -0.82
N HIS A 3 49.36 70.92 -1.37
CA HIS A 3 48.43 70.53 -2.43
C HIS A 3 47.37 69.64 -1.85
N THR A 4 46.13 70.15 -1.85
CA THR A 4 44.92 69.47 -1.48
C THR A 4 44.45 68.70 -2.73
N ILE A 5 44.35 67.39 -2.62
CA ILE A 5 43.74 66.55 -3.64
C ILE A 5 42.30 66.22 -3.15
N THR A 6 41.34 66.75 -3.89
CA THR A 6 39.92 66.46 -3.67
C THR A 6 39.57 65.19 -4.42
N THR A 7 39.23 64.10 -3.67
CA THR A 7 38.79 62.85 -4.25
C THR A 7 37.26 62.88 -4.36
N LEU A 8 36.74 62.89 -5.60
CA LEU A 8 35.32 62.69 -5.89
C LEU A 8 34.98 61.21 -5.65
N LEU A 9 34.13 60.93 -4.67
CA LEU A 9 33.46 59.65 -4.52
C LEU A 9 32.25 59.62 -5.45
N LEU A 10 32.34 58.85 -6.54
CA LEU A 10 31.20 58.43 -7.33
C LEU A 10 30.49 57.28 -6.60
N LEU A 11 29.33 57.56 -6.01
CA LEU A 11 28.42 56.52 -5.48
C LEU A 11 27.71 55.87 -6.67
N ALA A 12 28.20 54.72 -7.10
CA ALA A 12 27.46 53.87 -8.01
C ALA A 12 26.38 53.14 -7.19
N VAL A 13 25.17 53.64 -7.24
CA VAL A 13 23.97 52.91 -6.74
C VAL A 13 23.71 51.77 -7.70
N LEU A 14 24.20 50.59 -7.37
CA LEU A 14 23.83 49.34 -8.04
C LEU A 14 22.41 49.02 -7.64
N LEU A 15 21.44 49.38 -8.45
CA LEU A 15 20.08 48.83 -8.38
C LEU A 15 20.18 47.35 -8.65
N LEU A 16 20.31 46.56 -7.59
CA LEU A 16 19.97 45.14 -7.59
C LEU A 16 18.47 45.03 -7.85
N THR A 17 18.08 44.94 -9.10
CA THR A 17 16.77 44.37 -9.46
C THR A 17 16.82 42.93 -9.06
N VAL A 18 16.35 42.65 -7.82
CA VAL A 18 15.91 41.33 -7.46
C VAL A 18 14.84 40.98 -8.48
N SER A 19 15.19 40.17 -9.47
CA SER A 19 14.23 39.52 -10.31
C SER A 19 13.35 38.67 -9.35
N ASN A 20 12.22 39.25 -8.94
CA ASN A 20 11.10 38.46 -8.45
C ASN A 20 10.83 37.47 -9.57
N GLY A 21 11.33 36.25 -9.40
CA GLY A 21 10.91 35.12 -10.20
C GLY A 21 9.38 35.18 -10.16
N ALA A 22 8.78 35.34 -11.33
CA ALA A 22 7.36 35.48 -11.50
C ALA A 22 6.68 34.36 -10.70
N MET A 23 6.18 34.68 -9.52
CA MET A 23 5.12 33.89 -8.90
C MET A 23 3.98 33.97 -9.89
N GLY A 24 3.79 32.90 -10.69
CA GLY A 24 2.72 32.85 -11.66
C GLY A 24 1.43 33.26 -10.99
N GLN A 25 0.68 34.13 -11.67
CA GLN A 25 -0.61 34.60 -11.18
C GLN A 25 -1.46 33.40 -10.76
N GLU A 26 -2.03 33.41 -9.57
CA GLU A 26 -2.95 32.37 -9.12
C GLU A 26 -4.04 32.13 -10.17
N PRO A 27 -4.39 30.88 -10.47
CA PRO A 27 -5.38 30.61 -11.50
C PRO A 27 -6.77 31.10 -11.06
N SER A 28 -7.57 31.54 -12.02
CA SER A 28 -8.98 31.79 -11.79
C SER A 28 -9.74 30.48 -11.50
N ARG A 29 -10.89 30.60 -10.84
CA ARG A 29 -11.79 29.47 -10.61
C ARG A 29 -12.17 28.74 -11.89
N ASP A 30 -12.42 29.50 -12.97
CA ASP A 30 -12.79 28.96 -14.27
C ASP A 30 -11.65 28.18 -14.94
N GLU A 31 -10.41 28.63 -14.81
CA GLU A 31 -9.24 27.88 -15.30
C GLU A 31 -9.10 26.54 -14.59
N VAL A 32 -9.27 26.52 -13.26
CA VAL A 32 -9.22 25.28 -12.47
C VAL A 32 -10.35 24.32 -12.87
N LEU A 33 -11.59 24.80 -13.00
CA LEU A 33 -12.73 24.00 -13.42
C LEU A 33 -12.54 23.41 -14.82
N LYS A 34 -12.01 24.21 -15.77
CA LYS A 34 -11.71 23.74 -17.13
C LYS A 34 -10.63 22.67 -17.14
N ALA A 35 -9.56 22.86 -16.36
CA ALA A 35 -8.47 21.89 -16.26
C ALA A 35 -8.95 20.57 -15.66
N LEU A 36 -9.70 20.62 -14.55
CA LEU A 36 -10.32 19.43 -13.93
C LEU A 36 -11.21 18.68 -14.92
N ARG A 37 -12.11 19.41 -15.61
CA ARG A 37 -13.03 18.80 -16.58
C ARG A 37 -12.28 18.14 -17.71
N LYS A 38 -11.30 18.80 -18.30
CA LYS A 38 -10.48 18.30 -19.40
C LYS A 38 -9.72 17.03 -19.01
N ALA A 39 -9.07 17.03 -17.83
CA ALA A 39 -8.35 15.87 -17.33
C ALA A 39 -9.29 14.68 -17.06
N ALA A 40 -10.42 14.91 -16.40
CA ALA A 40 -11.39 13.87 -16.11
C ALA A 40 -12.01 13.27 -17.38
N GLU A 41 -12.27 14.09 -18.40
CA GLU A 41 -12.80 13.64 -19.69
C GLU A 41 -11.78 12.78 -20.44
N PHE A 42 -10.51 13.18 -20.46
CA PHE A 42 -9.44 12.39 -21.05
C PHE A 42 -9.32 11.02 -20.37
N TYR A 43 -9.30 10.98 -19.03
CA TYR A 43 -9.20 9.74 -18.27
C TYR A 43 -10.39 8.82 -18.53
N ARG A 44 -11.61 9.38 -18.52
CA ARG A 44 -12.83 8.63 -18.83
C ARG A 44 -12.82 8.02 -20.23
N THR A 45 -12.46 8.82 -21.24
CA THR A 45 -12.71 8.45 -22.65
C THR A 45 -11.53 7.76 -23.32
N LYS A 46 -10.31 7.93 -22.81
CA LYS A 46 -9.07 7.45 -23.42
C LYS A 46 -8.30 6.46 -22.58
N VAL A 47 -8.37 6.59 -21.23
CA VAL A 47 -7.56 5.80 -20.30
C VAL A 47 -8.36 4.66 -19.66
N SER A 48 -9.62 4.89 -19.34
CA SER A 48 -10.48 3.95 -18.64
C SER A 48 -10.78 2.68 -19.44
N THR A 49 -10.68 1.54 -18.77
CA THR A 49 -11.24 0.26 -19.24
C THR A 49 -12.40 -0.13 -18.32
N GLU A 50 -13.63 -0.13 -18.83
CA GLU A 50 -14.84 -0.49 -18.08
C GLU A 50 -14.98 0.24 -16.72
N GLY A 51 -14.51 1.48 -16.64
CA GLY A 51 -14.48 2.28 -15.41
C GLY A 51 -13.24 2.05 -14.52
N GLY A 52 -12.39 1.11 -14.87
CA GLY A 52 -11.16 0.80 -14.13
C GLY A 52 -9.89 1.36 -14.75
N TYR A 53 -8.78 1.26 -14.01
CA TYR A 53 -7.52 1.92 -14.34
C TYR A 53 -6.32 1.07 -13.94
N HIS A 54 -5.21 1.23 -14.70
CA HIS A 54 -3.87 0.78 -14.33
C HIS A 54 -3.09 1.87 -13.59
N PHE A 55 -1.88 1.52 -13.11
CA PHE A 55 -0.96 2.49 -12.52
C PHE A 55 -0.31 3.38 -13.58
N TYR A 56 0.10 2.80 -14.70
CA TYR A 56 0.91 3.43 -15.74
C TYR A 56 0.34 3.16 -17.13
N TYR A 57 0.46 4.16 -17.99
CA TYR A 57 0.18 4.05 -19.43
C TYR A 57 1.29 4.73 -20.22
N THR A 58 1.62 4.23 -21.40
CA THR A 58 2.41 5.00 -22.35
C THR A 58 1.65 6.24 -22.78
N ALA A 59 2.35 7.35 -23.07
CA ALA A 59 1.69 8.61 -23.44
C ALA A 59 0.88 8.51 -24.73
N ASP A 60 1.19 7.54 -25.61
CA ASP A 60 0.44 7.21 -26.83
C ASP A 60 -0.72 6.22 -26.58
N LEU A 61 -0.89 5.76 -25.34
CA LEU A 61 -1.92 4.80 -24.92
C LEU A 61 -1.89 3.45 -25.67
N ARG A 62 -0.71 3.02 -26.15
CA ARG A 62 -0.58 1.69 -26.77
C ARG A 62 -0.40 0.60 -25.73
N TYR A 63 0.02 0.95 -24.53
CA TYR A 63 0.29 0.00 -23.47
C TYR A 63 -0.08 0.58 -22.11
N GLY A 64 -0.74 -0.24 -21.29
CA GLY A 64 -1.10 0.06 -19.90
C GLY A 64 -0.67 -1.09 -19.00
N ARG A 65 -0.22 -0.77 -17.77
CA ARG A 65 0.15 -1.80 -16.81
C ARG A 65 0.15 -1.29 -15.37
N SER A 66 0.15 -2.25 -14.47
CA SER A 66 0.40 -2.06 -13.04
C SER A 66 1.52 -2.99 -12.56
N GLU A 67 1.43 -3.52 -11.36
CA GLU A 67 2.41 -4.44 -10.81
C GLU A 67 2.27 -5.85 -11.41
N HIS A 68 1.05 -6.33 -11.53
CA HIS A 68 0.72 -7.68 -11.99
C HIS A 68 -0.08 -7.71 -13.30
N GLU A 69 -0.72 -6.61 -13.66
CA GLU A 69 -1.65 -6.49 -14.77
C GLU A 69 -1.04 -5.72 -15.92
N GLU A 70 -1.47 -6.05 -17.14
CA GLU A 70 -1.06 -5.34 -18.34
C GLU A 70 -2.12 -5.41 -19.45
N GLY A 71 -2.00 -4.48 -20.40
CA GLY A 71 -2.92 -4.37 -21.54
C GLY A 71 -4.17 -3.55 -21.22
N PHE A 72 -5.25 -3.80 -21.97
CA PHE A 72 -6.50 -3.02 -21.87
C PHE A 72 -7.74 -3.90 -21.62
N THR A 73 -7.55 -5.16 -21.25
CA THR A 73 -8.65 -6.04 -20.83
C THR A 73 -8.67 -6.24 -19.32
N GLN A 74 -7.59 -5.83 -18.64
CA GLN A 74 -7.44 -5.91 -17.20
C GLN A 74 -7.40 -4.51 -16.58
N VAL A 75 -7.75 -4.42 -15.31
CA VAL A 75 -7.62 -3.22 -14.50
C VAL A 75 -7.18 -3.59 -13.08
N THR A 76 -6.66 -2.62 -12.36
CA THR A 76 -6.01 -2.82 -11.06
C THR A 76 -6.88 -2.34 -9.92
N VAL A 77 -7.14 -3.22 -8.96
CA VAL A 77 -7.89 -2.90 -7.73
C VAL A 77 -7.00 -2.25 -6.68
N GLN A 78 -5.70 -2.47 -6.74
CA GLN A 78 -4.74 -1.90 -5.80
C GLN A 78 -4.80 -0.36 -5.80
N ARG A 79 -4.41 0.27 -4.71
CA ARG A 79 -4.61 1.67 -4.36
C ARG A 79 -4.39 2.69 -5.49
N GLU A 80 -3.29 2.59 -6.25
CA GLU A 80 -2.98 3.57 -7.31
C GLU A 80 -3.89 3.44 -8.55
N GLY A 81 -4.63 2.34 -8.66
CA GLY A 81 -5.59 2.08 -9.74
C GLY A 81 -6.98 2.63 -9.46
N ILE A 82 -7.99 1.75 -9.53
CA ILE A 82 -9.41 2.11 -9.41
C ILE A 82 -9.72 2.92 -8.13
N PRO A 83 -9.26 2.52 -6.92
CA PRO A 83 -9.63 3.23 -5.70
C PRO A 83 -9.15 4.68 -5.69
N SER A 84 -7.90 4.96 -6.07
CA SER A 84 -7.38 6.33 -6.06
C SER A 84 -8.04 7.23 -7.08
N VAL A 85 -8.26 6.73 -8.29
CA VAL A 85 -8.93 7.50 -9.35
C VAL A 85 -10.38 7.78 -9.00
N GLY A 86 -11.10 6.77 -8.49
CA GLY A 86 -12.48 6.93 -8.04
C GLY A 86 -12.63 7.91 -6.88
N MET A 87 -11.68 7.90 -5.92
CA MET A 87 -11.66 8.88 -4.83
C MET A 87 -11.39 10.30 -5.32
N ALA A 88 -10.46 10.48 -6.26
CA ALA A 88 -10.20 11.79 -6.84
C ALA A 88 -11.45 12.38 -7.52
N TYR A 89 -12.25 11.54 -8.18
CA TYR A 89 -13.54 11.98 -8.73
C TYR A 89 -14.54 12.39 -7.64
N LEU A 90 -14.60 11.68 -6.51
CA LEU A 90 -15.45 12.10 -5.39
C LEU A 90 -15.00 13.42 -4.80
N GLU A 91 -13.69 13.64 -4.64
CA GLU A 91 -13.14 14.92 -4.17
C GLU A 91 -13.47 16.06 -5.15
N ALA A 92 -13.41 15.81 -6.46
CA ALA A 92 -13.83 16.79 -7.46
C ALA A 92 -15.35 17.07 -7.39
N TYR A 93 -16.18 16.06 -7.13
CA TYR A 93 -17.61 16.23 -6.88
C TYR A 93 -17.87 17.06 -5.63
N ASP A 94 -17.21 16.75 -4.52
CA ASP A 94 -17.38 17.46 -3.25
C ASP A 94 -16.98 18.95 -3.36
N ALA A 95 -15.93 19.25 -4.16
CA ALA A 95 -15.44 20.61 -4.35
C ALA A 95 -16.27 21.45 -5.34
N THR A 96 -16.94 20.79 -6.31
CA THR A 96 -17.62 21.49 -7.42
C THR A 96 -19.14 21.39 -7.37
N GLY A 97 -19.69 20.35 -6.74
CA GLY A 97 -21.10 19.98 -6.84
C GLY A 97 -21.50 19.40 -8.20
N ASP A 98 -20.55 19.27 -9.17
CA ASP A 98 -20.86 18.80 -10.52
C ASP A 98 -21.05 17.27 -10.54
N ARG A 99 -22.29 16.86 -10.81
CA ARG A 99 -22.68 15.43 -10.89
C ARG A 99 -21.95 14.63 -11.95
N TYR A 100 -21.25 15.29 -12.88
CA TYR A 100 -20.38 14.61 -13.82
C TYR A 100 -19.31 13.79 -13.10
N TYR A 101 -18.63 14.37 -12.10
CA TYR A 101 -17.61 13.67 -11.34
C TYR A 101 -18.18 12.54 -10.49
N LEU A 102 -19.36 12.73 -9.92
CA LEU A 102 -20.08 11.65 -9.23
C LEU A 102 -20.41 10.49 -10.19
N GLY A 103 -20.75 10.81 -11.45
CA GLY A 103 -20.93 9.80 -12.50
C GLY A 103 -19.68 9.00 -12.77
N LEU A 104 -18.50 9.65 -12.81
CA LEU A 104 -17.21 8.97 -13.00
C LEU A 104 -16.82 8.09 -11.81
N ALA A 105 -17.03 8.58 -10.58
CA ALA A 105 -16.82 7.79 -9.37
C ALA A 105 -17.75 6.56 -9.33
N ARG A 106 -19.01 6.71 -9.75
CA ARG A 106 -19.95 5.60 -9.90
C ARG A 106 -19.46 4.58 -10.93
N ASP A 107 -18.93 5.03 -12.07
CA ASP A 107 -18.43 4.13 -13.12
C ASP A 107 -17.22 3.33 -12.60
N ALA A 108 -16.34 3.95 -11.80
CA ALA A 108 -15.25 3.26 -11.10
C ALA A 108 -15.77 2.22 -10.09
N ALA A 109 -16.80 2.57 -9.31
CA ALA A 109 -17.47 1.62 -8.41
C ALA A 109 -18.14 0.46 -9.17
N TYR A 110 -18.72 0.69 -10.34
CA TYR A 110 -19.26 -0.38 -11.18
C TYR A 110 -18.19 -1.34 -11.71
N SER A 111 -16.98 -0.87 -11.98
CA SER A 111 -15.85 -1.74 -12.31
C SER A 111 -15.58 -2.71 -11.14
N LEU A 112 -15.58 -2.20 -9.90
CA LEU A 112 -15.46 -3.03 -8.70
C LEU A 112 -16.62 -4.00 -8.52
N VAL A 113 -17.88 -3.58 -8.76
CA VAL A 113 -19.05 -4.50 -8.73
C VAL A 113 -18.85 -5.67 -9.69
N LYS A 114 -18.35 -5.40 -10.90
CA LYS A 114 -18.07 -6.45 -11.91
C LYS A 114 -16.93 -7.38 -11.50
N GLY A 115 -15.96 -6.89 -10.72
CA GLY A 115 -14.78 -7.64 -10.29
C GLY A 115 -14.87 -8.24 -8.89
N GLN A 116 -15.99 -8.08 -8.17
CA GLN A 116 -16.13 -8.61 -6.82
C GLN A 116 -16.15 -10.14 -6.83
N HIS A 117 -15.28 -10.76 -6.04
CA HIS A 117 -15.23 -12.21 -5.90
C HIS A 117 -16.37 -12.74 -5.03
N CYS A 118 -16.65 -14.03 -5.18
CA CYS A 118 -17.68 -14.71 -4.38
C CYS A 118 -17.33 -14.76 -2.88
N SER A 119 -16.05 -14.66 -2.52
CA SER A 119 -15.57 -14.51 -1.15
C SER A 119 -15.81 -13.10 -0.56
N GLY A 120 -16.33 -12.17 -1.34
CA GLY A 120 -16.80 -10.85 -0.91
C GLY A 120 -15.88 -9.68 -1.23
N GLY A 121 -14.57 -9.89 -1.36
CA GLY A 121 -13.61 -8.85 -1.70
C GLY A 121 -13.07 -8.96 -3.12
N TRP A 122 -11.85 -8.51 -3.31
CA TRP A 122 -11.15 -8.45 -4.59
C TRP A 122 -9.75 -9.00 -4.48
N ASP A 123 -9.20 -9.43 -5.61
CA ASP A 123 -7.76 -9.61 -5.81
C ASP A 123 -7.21 -8.41 -6.60
N TYR A 124 -5.93 -8.40 -6.90
CA TYR A 124 -5.25 -7.32 -7.62
C TYR A 124 -5.91 -6.96 -8.95
N VAL A 125 -6.40 -7.97 -9.68
CA VAL A 125 -6.85 -7.89 -11.08
C VAL A 125 -8.35 -8.01 -11.20
N ILE A 126 -8.97 -7.18 -12.05
CA ILE A 126 -10.26 -7.46 -12.66
C ILE A 126 -10.04 -7.70 -14.16
N GLU A 127 -10.42 -8.88 -14.63
CA GLU A 127 -10.35 -9.27 -16.05
C GLU A 127 -11.69 -9.01 -16.75
N PHE A 128 -11.65 -8.35 -17.89
CA PHE A 128 -12.82 -8.06 -18.71
C PHE A 128 -12.88 -8.83 -20.03
N ASP A 129 -11.76 -9.45 -20.48
CA ASP A 129 -11.80 -10.34 -21.64
C ASP A 129 -12.69 -11.57 -21.34
N PRO A 130 -13.83 -11.75 -22.04
CA PRO A 130 -14.75 -12.86 -21.76
C PRO A 130 -14.08 -14.25 -21.86
N ALA A 131 -13.07 -14.40 -22.71
CA ALA A 131 -12.35 -15.67 -22.88
C ALA A 131 -11.53 -16.04 -21.62
N LYS A 132 -11.06 -15.04 -20.86
CA LYS A 132 -10.28 -15.21 -19.65
C LYS A 132 -11.14 -15.07 -18.39
N ARG A 133 -12.09 -14.16 -18.40
CA ARG A 133 -12.96 -13.80 -17.28
C ARG A 133 -13.68 -15.02 -16.67
N LYS A 134 -14.08 -15.99 -17.48
CA LYS A 134 -14.73 -17.24 -17.04
C LYS A 134 -13.92 -18.07 -16.04
N TYR A 135 -12.63 -17.81 -15.89
CA TYR A 135 -11.75 -18.49 -14.93
C TYR A 135 -11.67 -17.79 -13.57
N TYR A 136 -12.39 -16.69 -13.37
CA TYR A 136 -12.43 -15.93 -12.12
C TYR A 136 -13.76 -16.11 -11.41
N PRO A 137 -13.79 -16.17 -10.06
CA PRO A 137 -15.02 -16.36 -9.28
C PRO A 137 -15.77 -15.03 -9.07
N TYR A 138 -16.09 -14.34 -10.17
CA TYR A 138 -16.83 -13.08 -10.06
C TYR A 138 -18.31 -13.32 -9.78
N ARG A 139 -18.85 -12.69 -8.73
CA ARG A 139 -20.28 -12.75 -8.37
C ARG A 139 -21.18 -12.27 -9.50
N ALA A 140 -20.76 -11.20 -10.18
CA ALA A 140 -21.53 -10.60 -11.27
C ALA A 140 -21.81 -11.58 -12.43
N ASP A 141 -20.98 -12.61 -12.58
CA ASP A 141 -21.09 -13.63 -13.63
C ASP A 141 -21.75 -14.92 -13.13
N GLY A 142 -22.10 -15.00 -11.83
CA GLY A 142 -22.63 -16.22 -11.23
C GLY A 142 -21.59 -17.34 -11.04
N ASN A 143 -20.30 -17.06 -11.18
CA ASN A 143 -19.21 -18.04 -11.16
C ASN A 143 -18.73 -18.39 -9.74
N CYS A 144 -19.66 -18.63 -8.79
CA CYS A 144 -19.30 -18.93 -7.40
C CYS A 144 -19.09 -20.42 -7.13
N GLY A 145 -19.31 -21.29 -8.10
CA GLY A 145 -19.09 -22.74 -8.01
C GLY A 145 -17.71 -23.18 -8.52
N SER A 146 -17.66 -24.38 -9.07
CA SER A 146 -16.43 -24.91 -9.69
C SER A 146 -16.07 -24.10 -10.94
N LEU A 147 -14.88 -23.53 -10.95
CA LEU A 147 -14.35 -22.82 -12.09
C LEU A 147 -13.72 -23.79 -13.11
N PRO A 148 -13.80 -23.50 -14.42
CA PRO A 148 -13.08 -24.27 -15.43
C PRO A 148 -11.57 -24.29 -15.13
N THR A 149 -10.90 -25.36 -15.49
CA THR A 149 -9.43 -25.41 -15.44
C THR A 149 -8.87 -24.49 -16.52
N PRO A 150 -7.98 -23.55 -16.19
CA PRO A 150 -7.36 -22.67 -17.18
C PRO A 150 -6.56 -23.46 -18.21
N SER A 151 -6.60 -23.01 -19.47
CA SER A 151 -5.67 -23.52 -20.49
C SER A 151 -4.22 -23.12 -20.15
N PRO A 152 -3.21 -23.89 -20.64
CA PRO A 152 -1.81 -23.51 -20.47
C PRO A 152 -1.55 -22.07 -20.92
N GLY A 153 -0.83 -21.28 -20.11
CA GLY A 153 -0.52 -19.88 -20.38
C GLY A 153 -1.56 -18.87 -19.86
N ILE A 154 -2.71 -19.32 -19.33
CA ILE A 154 -3.64 -18.44 -18.59
C ILE A 154 -3.26 -18.51 -17.12
N VAL A 155 -2.64 -17.45 -16.62
CA VAL A 155 -2.34 -17.33 -15.19
C VAL A 155 -3.68 -17.05 -14.48
N ARG A 156 -4.13 -18.01 -13.69
CA ARG A 156 -5.22 -17.81 -12.74
C ARG A 156 -4.70 -16.91 -11.63
N SER A 157 -5.28 -15.73 -11.44
CA SER A 157 -5.07 -14.99 -10.18
C SER A 157 -5.49 -15.91 -9.02
N HIS A 158 -5.01 -15.65 -7.82
CA HIS A 158 -5.28 -16.52 -6.67
C HIS A 158 -6.78 -16.72 -6.40
N ALA A 159 -7.66 -15.97 -7.07
CA ALA A 159 -9.12 -16.07 -7.00
C ALA A 159 -9.63 -16.04 -5.53
N VAL A 160 -9.07 -15.12 -4.76
CA VAL A 160 -9.28 -14.94 -3.31
C VAL A 160 -9.67 -13.50 -3.00
N THR A 161 -10.25 -13.27 -1.85
CA THR A 161 -10.26 -11.93 -1.25
C THR A 161 -8.87 -11.66 -0.72
N ASN A 162 -8.24 -10.62 -1.23
CA ASN A 162 -6.89 -10.21 -0.91
C ASN A 162 -6.91 -8.95 -0.04
N LEU A 163 -6.28 -9.01 1.14
CA LEU A 163 -6.15 -7.90 2.07
C LEU A 163 -4.73 -7.30 2.08
N ASP A 164 -3.84 -7.84 1.24
CA ASP A 164 -2.51 -7.30 1.01
C ASP A 164 -2.60 -5.95 0.28
N ASP A 165 -1.62 -5.07 0.48
CA ASP A 165 -1.50 -3.80 -0.24
C ASP A 165 -2.78 -2.94 -0.29
N ASN A 166 -3.65 -3.06 0.71
CA ASN A 166 -4.92 -2.33 0.76
C ASN A 166 -5.87 -2.60 -0.43
N VAL A 167 -5.81 -3.80 -1.02
CA VAL A 167 -6.61 -4.17 -2.20
C VAL A 167 -8.10 -4.12 -1.89
N SER A 168 -8.61 -5.07 -1.09
CA SER A 168 -10.04 -5.12 -0.77
C SER A 168 -10.48 -3.97 0.13
N GLN A 169 -9.64 -3.51 1.04
CA GLN A 169 -9.93 -2.38 1.92
C GLN A 169 -10.10 -1.08 1.13
N GLY A 170 -9.21 -0.79 0.17
CA GLY A 170 -9.31 0.36 -0.72
C GLY A 170 -10.55 0.30 -1.61
N ALA A 171 -10.86 -0.87 -2.14
CA ALA A 171 -12.04 -1.10 -2.95
C ALA A 171 -13.34 -0.88 -2.18
N VAL A 172 -13.49 -1.50 -0.99
CA VAL A 172 -14.71 -1.33 -0.18
C VAL A 172 -14.90 0.12 0.28
N ARG A 173 -13.81 0.82 0.58
CA ARG A 173 -13.88 2.26 0.92
C ARG A 173 -14.42 3.11 -0.22
N LEU A 174 -13.92 2.91 -1.44
CA LEU A 174 -14.46 3.61 -2.60
C LEU A 174 -15.95 3.29 -2.76
N MET A 175 -16.31 2.01 -2.67
CA MET A 175 -17.71 1.57 -2.78
C MET A 175 -18.60 2.27 -1.76
N MET A 176 -18.23 2.28 -0.47
CA MET A 176 -19.01 2.93 0.61
C MET A 176 -19.18 4.43 0.38
N ARG A 177 -18.12 5.12 -0.05
CA ARG A 177 -18.16 6.58 -0.28
C ARG A 177 -19.02 6.93 -1.48
N VAL A 178 -18.91 6.17 -2.56
CA VAL A 178 -19.77 6.35 -3.74
C VAL A 178 -21.22 6.06 -3.39
N ASP A 179 -21.49 4.99 -2.65
CA ASP A 179 -22.83 4.62 -2.21
C ASP A 179 -23.49 5.75 -1.38
N ARG A 180 -22.75 6.31 -0.41
CA ARG A 180 -23.18 7.48 0.36
C ARG A 180 -23.42 8.71 -0.53
N ALA A 181 -22.51 9.01 -1.45
CA ALA A 181 -22.64 10.16 -2.34
C ALA A 181 -23.84 10.02 -3.31
N LEU A 182 -24.23 8.79 -3.62
CA LEU A 182 -25.45 8.47 -4.36
C LEU A 182 -26.72 8.40 -3.50
N GLY A 183 -26.61 8.70 -2.20
CA GLY A 183 -27.74 8.65 -1.25
C GLY A 183 -28.26 7.23 -1.02
N PHE A 184 -27.42 6.22 -1.16
CA PHE A 184 -27.76 4.79 -1.04
C PHE A 184 -28.80 4.29 -2.06
N ALA A 185 -29.03 5.06 -3.11
CA ALA A 185 -30.08 4.77 -4.10
C ALA A 185 -29.65 3.79 -5.18
N ASN A 186 -28.36 3.47 -5.29
CA ASN A 186 -27.86 2.54 -6.31
C ASN A 186 -27.78 1.11 -5.75
N ALA A 187 -28.81 0.31 -5.99
CA ALA A 187 -28.96 -1.02 -5.41
C ALA A 187 -27.75 -1.95 -5.65
N LYS A 188 -27.08 -1.88 -6.82
CA LYS A 188 -25.94 -2.75 -7.12
C LYS A 188 -24.69 -2.37 -6.33
N ILE A 189 -24.40 -1.07 -6.23
CA ILE A 189 -23.25 -0.58 -5.47
C ILE A 189 -23.50 -0.80 -3.98
N HIS A 190 -24.69 -0.47 -3.50
CA HIS A 190 -25.10 -0.67 -2.10
C HIS A 190 -24.96 -2.12 -1.67
N GLU A 191 -25.55 -3.05 -2.42
CA GLU A 191 -25.49 -4.48 -2.15
C GLU A 191 -24.05 -5.01 -2.17
N ALA A 192 -23.24 -4.62 -3.16
CA ALA A 192 -21.86 -5.07 -3.26
C ALA A 192 -20.98 -4.53 -2.10
N ALA A 193 -21.20 -3.29 -1.67
CA ALA A 193 -20.51 -2.71 -0.50
C ALA A 193 -20.86 -3.45 0.78
N LEU A 194 -22.15 -3.70 1.03
CA LEU A 194 -22.60 -4.44 2.21
C LEU A 194 -22.12 -5.90 2.19
N HIS A 195 -22.16 -6.56 1.03
CA HIS A 195 -21.65 -7.91 0.89
C HIS A 195 -20.15 -8.00 1.21
N ALA A 196 -19.35 -7.02 0.78
CA ALA A 196 -17.92 -6.99 1.11
C ALA A 196 -17.70 -6.83 2.63
N LEU A 197 -18.41 -5.90 3.27
CA LEU A 197 -18.31 -5.69 4.72
C LEU A 197 -18.75 -6.91 5.52
N ASP A 198 -19.85 -7.56 5.11
CA ASP A 198 -20.35 -8.79 5.78
C ASP A 198 -19.36 -9.95 5.61
N SER A 199 -18.73 -10.05 4.45
CA SER A 199 -17.70 -11.06 4.18
C SER A 199 -16.45 -10.83 5.03
N LEU A 200 -16.02 -9.57 5.20
CA LEU A 200 -14.91 -9.23 6.09
C LEU A 200 -15.21 -9.54 7.55
N ILE A 201 -16.47 -9.34 8.02
CA ILE A 201 -16.88 -9.76 9.36
C ILE A 201 -16.81 -11.29 9.50
N LYS A 202 -17.26 -12.04 8.48
CA LYS A 202 -17.21 -13.52 8.48
C LYS A 202 -15.78 -14.08 8.41
N ALA A 203 -14.87 -13.35 7.75
CA ALA A 203 -13.45 -13.71 7.64
C ALA A 203 -12.65 -13.38 8.90
N GLN A 204 -13.24 -12.66 9.86
CA GLN A 204 -12.58 -12.32 11.11
C GLN A 204 -12.47 -13.55 12.00
N TYR A 205 -11.25 -13.87 12.42
CA TYR A 205 -10.97 -14.95 13.36
C TYR A 205 -11.56 -14.70 14.75
N PRO A 206 -11.76 -15.73 15.59
CA PRO A 206 -12.30 -15.56 16.95
C PRO A 206 -11.49 -14.61 17.84
N ASN A 207 -10.17 -14.51 17.63
CA ASN A 207 -9.30 -13.58 18.33
C ASN A 207 -9.35 -12.14 17.79
N GLY A 208 -10.14 -11.91 16.72
CA GLY A 208 -10.27 -10.59 16.09
C GLY A 208 -9.34 -10.30 14.92
N ALA A 209 -8.42 -11.19 14.59
CA ALA A 209 -7.51 -11.06 13.46
C ALA A 209 -8.20 -11.26 12.09
N TRP A 210 -7.46 -10.94 11.04
CA TRP A 210 -7.75 -11.34 9.67
C TRP A 210 -6.53 -12.01 9.04
N PRO A 211 -6.76 -12.95 8.07
CA PRO A 211 -5.70 -13.49 7.23
C PRO A 211 -5.25 -12.46 6.19
N GLN A 212 -4.11 -12.68 5.56
CA GLN A 212 -3.69 -11.86 4.41
C GLN A 212 -4.63 -12.09 3.21
N ARG A 213 -5.04 -13.36 3.01
CA ARG A 213 -5.94 -13.76 1.92
C ARG A 213 -6.90 -14.84 2.38
N TYR A 214 -8.10 -14.84 1.84
CA TYR A 214 -9.07 -15.90 2.11
C TYR A 214 -9.98 -16.17 0.90
N ARG A 215 -10.40 -17.41 0.81
CA ARG A 215 -11.44 -17.87 -0.11
C ARG A 215 -12.66 -18.37 0.67
N GLU A 216 -12.37 -19.05 1.75
CA GLU A 216 -13.34 -19.61 2.68
C GLU A 216 -13.23 -18.91 4.03
N PHE A 217 -14.31 -18.90 4.77
CA PHE A 217 -14.33 -18.30 6.10
C PHE A 217 -13.74 -19.26 7.14
N PRO A 218 -13.02 -18.75 8.16
CA PRO A 218 -12.43 -19.60 9.17
C PRO A 218 -13.50 -20.35 9.98
N ASP A 219 -13.24 -21.63 10.29
CA ASP A 219 -14.00 -22.38 11.27
C ASP A 219 -13.57 -21.93 12.68
N PRO A 220 -14.45 -21.27 13.46
CA PRO A 220 -14.08 -20.73 14.76
C PRO A 220 -13.54 -21.77 15.75
N ALA A 221 -13.94 -23.02 15.62
CA ALA A 221 -13.51 -24.09 16.52
C ALA A 221 -12.02 -24.43 16.39
N LYS A 222 -11.40 -24.09 15.26
CA LYS A 222 -9.99 -24.37 14.98
C LYS A 222 -9.03 -23.28 15.44
N PHE A 223 -9.54 -22.11 15.86
CA PHE A 223 -8.74 -20.93 16.15
C PHE A 223 -9.03 -20.41 17.57
N PRO A 224 -8.44 -21.01 18.61
CA PRO A 224 -8.65 -20.60 19.99
C PRO A 224 -8.04 -19.20 20.23
N VAL A 225 -8.69 -18.43 21.10
CA VAL A 225 -8.19 -17.12 21.51
C VAL A 225 -7.00 -17.30 22.44
N LYS A 226 -5.83 -16.85 22.01
CA LYS A 226 -4.56 -16.88 22.76
C LYS A 226 -3.91 -15.49 22.80
N ARG A 227 -2.94 -15.33 23.69
CA ARG A 227 -2.03 -14.16 23.71
C ARG A 227 -0.72 -14.51 23.05
N ALA A 228 -0.09 -13.50 22.45
CA ALA A 228 1.24 -13.65 21.88
C ALA A 228 2.25 -14.12 22.92
N SER A 229 3.08 -15.05 22.51
CA SER A 229 4.14 -15.62 23.32
C SER A 229 5.35 -15.99 22.47
N TYR A 230 6.49 -16.17 23.13
CA TYR A 230 7.68 -16.65 22.43
C TYR A 230 7.60 -18.16 22.26
N PRO A 231 7.82 -18.71 21.06
CA PRO A 231 8.02 -20.14 20.90
C PRO A 231 9.27 -20.59 21.66
N GLU A 232 9.34 -21.83 22.08
CA GLU A 232 10.56 -22.37 22.73
C GLU A 232 11.77 -22.25 21.82
N THR A 233 11.57 -22.63 20.56
CA THR A 233 12.56 -22.52 19.47
C THR A 233 11.85 -22.08 18.20
N TRP A 234 12.59 -21.50 17.27
CA TRP A 234 12.10 -21.23 15.92
C TRP A 234 13.13 -21.62 14.87
N SER A 235 12.66 -22.13 13.74
CA SER A 235 13.54 -22.55 12.64
C SER A 235 14.09 -21.32 11.92
N LYS A 236 15.42 -21.29 11.71
CA LYS A 236 16.05 -20.32 10.78
C LYS A 236 15.90 -20.73 9.32
N LYS A 237 15.32 -21.90 9.06
CA LYS A 237 15.01 -22.37 7.70
C LYS A 237 13.53 -22.08 7.41
N TRP A 238 13.29 -21.44 6.29
CA TRP A 238 11.93 -21.14 5.83
C TRP A 238 11.11 -22.43 5.58
N PRO A 239 9.88 -22.53 6.11
CA PRO A 239 9.07 -23.74 6.02
C PRO A 239 8.30 -23.89 4.70
N GLY A 240 8.24 -22.82 3.87
CA GLY A 240 7.47 -22.82 2.63
C GLY A 240 6.42 -21.69 2.57
N PRO A 241 5.66 -21.61 1.48
CA PRO A 241 4.82 -20.43 1.15
C PRO A 241 3.43 -20.43 1.84
N ASN A 242 3.09 -21.38 2.68
CA ASN A 242 1.74 -21.54 3.25
C ASN A 242 1.53 -20.65 4.48
N TYR A 243 1.51 -19.34 4.34
CA TYR A 243 1.34 -18.38 5.42
C TYR A 243 0.11 -17.47 5.26
N GLU A 244 -0.54 -17.47 4.11
CA GLU A 244 -1.58 -16.48 3.75
C GLU A 244 -2.83 -16.54 4.64
N SER A 245 -3.06 -17.67 5.34
CA SER A 245 -4.13 -17.86 6.29
C SER A 245 -3.76 -17.52 7.74
N GLU A 246 -2.52 -17.12 8.01
CA GLU A 246 -2.08 -16.75 9.34
C GLU A 246 -2.50 -15.31 9.70
N TYR A 247 -2.38 -14.93 10.99
CA TYR A 247 -2.75 -13.59 11.44
C TYR A 247 -1.67 -12.59 11.04
N THR A 248 -1.98 -11.64 10.15
CA THR A 248 -0.95 -10.79 9.56
C THR A 248 -1.15 -9.31 9.79
N PHE A 249 -0.03 -8.64 10.14
CA PHE A 249 0.09 -7.18 10.15
C PHE A 249 0.86 -6.65 8.93
N ASN A 250 1.40 -7.55 8.09
CA ASN A 250 2.13 -7.15 6.90
C ASN A 250 1.30 -6.19 6.05
N ASP A 251 1.98 -5.22 5.44
CA ASP A 251 1.40 -4.21 4.55
C ASP A 251 0.11 -3.54 5.10
N ASN A 252 0.06 -3.35 6.42
CA ASN A 252 -1.04 -2.75 7.19
C ASN A 252 -2.38 -3.51 7.11
N THR A 253 -2.38 -4.77 6.72
CA THR A 253 -3.59 -5.56 6.47
C THR A 253 -4.67 -5.35 7.53
N ILE A 254 -4.38 -5.62 8.80
CA ILE A 254 -5.35 -5.50 9.91
C ILE A 254 -5.69 -4.05 10.20
N SER A 255 -4.72 -3.15 10.16
CA SER A 255 -4.91 -1.73 10.39
C SER A 255 -5.87 -1.10 9.38
N ASP A 256 -5.71 -1.45 8.11
CA ASP A 256 -6.56 -0.94 7.04
C ASP A 256 -7.99 -1.50 7.09
N VAL A 257 -8.17 -2.76 7.52
CA VAL A 257 -9.50 -3.33 7.75
C VAL A 257 -10.20 -2.66 8.94
N ILE A 258 -9.49 -2.44 10.06
CA ILE A 258 -10.01 -1.72 11.22
C ILE A 258 -10.50 -0.33 10.81
N ASP A 259 -9.67 0.42 10.08
CA ASP A 259 -10.01 1.78 9.66
C ASP A 259 -11.18 1.79 8.65
N ALA A 260 -11.26 0.80 7.75
CA ALA A 260 -12.40 0.63 6.86
C ALA A 260 -13.72 0.36 7.63
N PHE A 261 -13.68 -0.43 8.68
CA PHE A 261 -14.85 -0.68 9.53
C PHE A 261 -15.26 0.54 10.38
N LEU A 262 -14.31 1.31 10.90
CA LEU A 262 -14.62 2.58 11.58
C LEU A 262 -15.29 3.58 10.61
N GLU A 263 -14.88 3.58 9.35
CA GLU A 263 -15.52 4.37 8.30
C GLU A 263 -16.92 3.84 7.95
N ALA A 264 -17.06 2.52 7.79
CA ALA A 264 -18.34 1.87 7.52
C ALA A 264 -19.37 2.17 8.60
N SER A 265 -18.97 2.13 9.87
CA SER A 265 -19.85 2.47 11.01
C SER A 265 -20.41 3.90 10.89
N ARG A 266 -19.59 4.85 10.47
CA ARG A 266 -20.03 6.25 10.27
C ARG A 266 -20.92 6.44 9.03
N ILE A 267 -20.61 5.70 7.94
CA ILE A 267 -21.37 5.82 6.68
C ILE A 267 -22.75 5.20 6.81
N TYR A 268 -22.84 3.99 7.37
CA TYR A 268 -24.08 3.23 7.44
C TYR A 268 -24.79 3.35 8.78
N ASN A 269 -24.16 4.00 9.79
CA ASN A 269 -24.67 4.13 11.16
C ASN A 269 -25.03 2.75 11.78
N GLU A 270 -24.17 1.74 11.53
CA GLU A 270 -24.37 0.37 12.00
C GLU A 270 -23.33 -0.01 13.06
N PRO A 271 -23.73 -0.26 14.33
CA PRO A 271 -22.80 -0.59 15.42
C PRO A 271 -21.98 -1.86 15.19
N ARG A 272 -22.46 -2.79 14.35
CA ARG A 272 -21.74 -4.04 14.07
C ARG A 272 -20.38 -3.83 13.40
N TYR A 273 -20.22 -2.74 12.65
CA TYR A 273 -18.95 -2.39 12.00
C TYR A 273 -17.93 -1.85 13.02
N GLU A 274 -18.38 -0.97 13.94
CA GLU A 274 -17.53 -0.52 15.04
C GLU A 274 -17.11 -1.72 15.92
N ALA A 275 -18.03 -2.64 16.23
CA ALA A 275 -17.73 -3.84 16.98
C ALA A 275 -16.69 -4.74 16.26
N ALA A 276 -16.73 -4.83 14.93
CA ALA A 276 -15.71 -5.56 14.16
C ALA A 276 -14.34 -4.87 14.23
N ALA A 277 -14.30 -3.54 14.11
CA ALA A 277 -13.07 -2.77 14.31
C ALA A 277 -12.48 -2.94 15.70
N GLU A 278 -13.32 -2.92 16.72
CA GLU A 278 -12.91 -3.14 18.12
C GLU A 278 -12.35 -4.53 18.36
N ARG A 279 -12.96 -5.58 17.80
CA ARG A 279 -12.37 -6.93 17.87
C ARG A 279 -11.00 -6.99 17.22
N GLY A 280 -10.79 -6.29 16.08
CA GLY A 280 -9.47 -6.13 15.48
C GLY A 280 -8.49 -5.41 16.40
N GLY A 281 -8.95 -4.38 17.10
CA GLY A 281 -8.17 -3.70 18.14
C GLY A 281 -7.83 -4.62 19.31
N ASP A 282 -8.76 -5.47 19.73
CA ASP A 282 -8.52 -6.45 20.79
C ASP A 282 -7.49 -7.50 20.36
N PHE A 283 -7.49 -7.91 19.09
CA PHE A 283 -6.41 -8.72 18.54
C PHE A 283 -5.05 -8.02 18.64
N ILE A 284 -4.96 -6.74 18.33
CA ILE A 284 -3.71 -5.99 18.51
C ILE A 284 -3.20 -6.10 19.95
N LEU A 285 -4.10 -5.99 20.95
CA LEU A 285 -3.73 -6.11 22.35
C LEU A 285 -3.31 -7.55 22.73
N LEU A 286 -3.93 -8.57 22.13
CA LEU A 286 -3.53 -9.97 22.30
C LEU A 286 -2.20 -10.28 21.64
N ALA A 287 -1.92 -9.66 20.50
CA ALA A 287 -0.72 -9.86 19.69
C ALA A 287 0.50 -9.08 20.21
N GLN A 288 0.32 -8.17 21.17
CA GLN A 288 1.46 -7.48 21.78
C GLN A 288 2.33 -8.47 22.54
N MET A 289 3.58 -8.62 22.09
CA MET A 289 4.54 -9.55 22.68
C MET A 289 4.79 -9.24 24.16
N PRO A 290 5.09 -10.24 25.00
CA PRO A 290 5.54 -10.00 26.36
C PRO A 290 6.94 -9.40 26.39
N GLU A 291 7.38 -8.96 27.58
CA GLU A 291 8.77 -8.56 27.80
C GLU A 291 9.74 -9.70 27.37
N PRO A 292 10.92 -9.35 26.86
CA PRO A 292 11.55 -8.02 26.80
C PRO A 292 11.22 -7.19 25.54
N GLN A 293 10.33 -7.64 24.67
CA GLN A 293 10.05 -7.02 23.38
C GLN A 293 8.55 -6.69 23.21
N PRO A 294 7.95 -5.78 23.98
CA PRO A 294 6.51 -5.53 24.03
C PRO A 294 5.97 -4.74 22.82
N ALA A 295 6.33 -5.18 21.61
CA ALA A 295 5.81 -4.69 20.34
C ALA A 295 5.22 -5.86 19.54
N TRP A 296 5.21 -5.82 18.21
CA TRP A 296 4.48 -6.79 17.40
C TRP A 296 5.39 -7.46 16.37
N ALA A 297 5.07 -8.72 16.08
CA ALA A 297 5.58 -9.41 14.91
C ALA A 297 4.81 -8.99 13.64
N GLN A 298 5.40 -9.25 12.48
CA GLN A 298 4.72 -9.07 11.21
C GLN A 298 3.54 -10.03 11.06
N GLN A 299 3.68 -11.23 11.62
CA GLN A 299 2.74 -12.33 11.44
C GLN A 299 2.79 -13.28 12.63
N TYR A 300 1.65 -13.93 12.92
CA TYR A 300 1.50 -14.91 13.99
C TYR A 300 0.79 -16.14 13.48
N ASP A 301 1.24 -17.31 13.93
CA ASP A 301 0.53 -18.58 13.74
C ASP A 301 -0.72 -18.70 14.64
N ALA A 302 -1.43 -19.80 14.52
CA ALA A 302 -2.63 -20.07 15.33
C ALA A 302 -2.35 -20.20 16.84
N ASP A 303 -1.10 -20.45 17.22
CA ASP A 303 -0.65 -20.49 18.62
C ASP A 303 -0.21 -19.13 19.14
N MET A 304 -0.33 -18.08 18.33
CA MET A 304 0.07 -16.72 18.61
C MET A 304 1.58 -16.58 18.85
N HIS A 305 2.38 -17.41 18.17
CA HIS A 305 3.81 -17.23 18.06
C HIS A 305 4.16 -16.42 16.82
N PRO A 306 5.17 -15.54 16.87
CA PRO A 306 5.72 -14.95 15.66
C PRO A 306 6.09 -16.02 14.64
N ALA A 307 5.63 -15.87 13.40
CA ALA A 307 5.73 -16.87 12.35
C ALA A 307 6.49 -16.37 11.12
N TRP A 308 6.95 -17.30 10.26
CA TRP A 308 7.47 -17.00 8.95
C TRP A 308 6.35 -16.54 8.01
N ALA A 309 6.65 -15.56 7.16
CA ALA A 309 5.85 -15.28 5.98
C ALA A 309 6.63 -15.67 4.72
N ARG A 310 7.05 -14.71 3.89
CA ARG A 310 7.93 -15.00 2.74
C ARG A 310 9.32 -15.42 3.20
N ILE A 311 10.08 -16.06 2.33
CA ILE A 311 11.44 -16.57 2.63
C ILE A 311 12.40 -15.52 3.22
N PHE A 312 12.11 -14.24 3.06
CA PHE A 312 12.89 -13.13 3.62
C PHE A 312 12.19 -12.41 4.79
N GLU A 313 11.16 -13.01 5.39
CA GLU A 313 10.37 -12.47 6.49
C GLU A 313 10.32 -13.44 7.68
N PRO A 314 11.38 -13.47 8.50
CA PRO A 314 11.51 -14.45 9.58
C PRO A 314 10.65 -14.10 10.79
N PRO A 315 10.34 -15.08 11.67
CA PRO A 315 9.76 -14.84 12.98
C PRO A 315 10.57 -13.82 13.76
N SER A 316 9.95 -12.69 14.11
CA SER A 316 10.66 -11.55 14.69
C SER A 316 9.69 -10.54 15.28
N VAL A 317 10.17 -9.63 16.11
CA VAL A 317 9.49 -8.38 16.41
C VAL A 317 9.90 -7.35 15.37
N THR A 318 8.97 -6.55 14.86
CA THR A 318 9.24 -5.67 13.71
C THR A 318 9.32 -4.19 14.08
N GLY A 319 10.28 -3.49 13.47
CA GLY A 319 10.41 -2.04 13.63
C GLY A 319 9.42 -1.24 12.77
N GLY A 320 9.01 -1.78 11.63
CA GLY A 320 8.11 -1.12 10.67
C GLY A 320 6.64 -1.24 11.05
N GLU A 321 6.13 -2.45 11.03
CA GLU A 321 4.73 -2.78 11.31
C GLU A 321 4.30 -2.30 12.70
N SER A 322 5.18 -2.40 13.71
CA SER A 322 4.90 -1.92 15.07
C SER A 322 4.59 -0.43 15.12
N GLN A 323 5.21 0.41 14.26
CA GLN A 323 4.89 1.84 14.19
C GLN A 323 3.47 2.08 13.64
N GLY A 324 3.08 1.33 12.61
CA GLY A 324 1.72 1.36 12.05
C GLY A 324 0.68 0.94 13.09
N ILE A 325 0.96 -0.12 13.83
CA ILE A 325 0.09 -0.64 14.89
C ILE A 325 -0.09 0.38 16.02
N LEU A 326 0.99 1.05 16.46
CA LEU A 326 0.88 2.13 17.44
C LEU A 326 -0.08 3.24 16.99
N LYS A 327 -0.01 3.65 15.73
CA LYS A 327 -0.96 4.64 15.17
C LYS A 327 -2.38 4.10 15.17
N THR A 328 -2.58 2.83 14.81
CA THR A 328 -3.89 2.18 14.82
C THR A 328 -4.50 2.21 16.20
N LEU A 329 -3.73 1.95 17.26
CA LEU A 329 -4.18 2.05 18.64
C LEU A 329 -4.62 3.47 19.02
N LEU A 330 -3.87 4.49 18.60
CA LEU A 330 -4.24 5.90 18.81
C LEU A 330 -5.53 6.28 18.08
N VAL A 331 -5.72 5.77 16.86
CA VAL A 331 -6.98 5.97 16.10
C VAL A 331 -8.15 5.26 16.78
N LEU A 332 -7.97 4.01 17.21
CA LEU A 332 -9.00 3.27 17.94
C LEU A 332 -9.39 3.99 19.23
N TYR A 333 -8.42 4.49 20.01
CA TYR A 333 -8.71 5.28 21.19
C TYR A 333 -9.52 6.53 20.85
N ARG A 334 -9.08 7.29 19.82
CA ARG A 334 -9.79 8.49 19.38
C ARG A 334 -11.20 8.22 18.87
N ALA A 335 -11.40 7.08 18.19
CA ALA A 335 -12.71 6.69 17.65
C ALA A 335 -13.69 6.20 18.74
N THR A 336 -13.19 5.37 19.67
CA THR A 336 -14.03 4.62 20.64
C THR A 336 -14.01 5.20 22.05
N GLY A 337 -13.00 5.98 22.43
CA GLY A 337 -12.75 6.43 23.80
C GLY A 337 -12.26 5.33 24.75
N LYS A 338 -12.03 4.11 24.27
CA LYS A 338 -11.67 2.96 25.11
C LYS A 338 -10.19 3.00 25.51
N ARG A 339 -9.95 3.30 26.77
CA ARG A 339 -8.61 3.54 27.36
C ARG A 339 -7.62 2.37 27.12
N LYS A 340 -8.10 1.13 27.04
CA LYS A 340 -7.27 -0.06 26.80
C LYS A 340 -6.34 0.08 25.58
N TYR A 341 -6.77 0.79 24.53
CA TYR A 341 -5.95 1.01 23.34
C TYR A 341 -4.82 2.01 23.59
N LEU A 342 -5.08 3.06 24.36
CA LEU A 342 -4.07 4.04 24.71
C LEU A 342 -3.04 3.46 25.69
N ASP A 343 -3.47 2.64 26.64
CA ASP A 343 -2.63 2.07 27.71
C ASP A 343 -1.59 1.06 27.17
N ALA A 344 -1.81 0.50 25.99
CA ALA A 344 -0.87 -0.42 25.33
C ALA A 344 0.30 0.31 24.63
N VAL A 345 0.19 1.62 24.38
CA VAL A 345 1.15 2.39 23.58
C VAL A 345 2.51 2.60 24.28
N PRO A 346 2.59 3.04 25.56
CA PRO A 346 3.84 3.49 26.16
C PRO A 346 4.95 2.46 26.13
N ARG A 347 4.67 1.22 26.56
CA ARG A 347 5.68 0.17 26.63
C ARG A 347 6.25 -0.23 25.26
N ALA A 348 5.38 -0.24 24.21
CA ALA A 348 5.85 -0.53 22.86
C ALA A 348 6.64 0.63 22.26
N LEU A 349 6.21 1.86 22.52
CA LEU A 349 6.92 3.06 22.09
C LEU A 349 8.33 3.13 22.72
N GLU A 350 8.43 2.91 24.04
CA GLU A 350 9.70 2.85 24.76
C GLU A 350 10.60 1.73 24.21
N TYR A 351 10.04 0.54 23.99
CA TYR A 351 10.78 -0.57 23.38
C TYR A 351 11.36 -0.19 22.02
N LEU A 352 10.57 0.39 21.12
CA LEU A 352 11.05 0.79 19.80
C LEU A 352 12.10 1.90 19.87
N GLN A 353 11.93 2.87 20.78
CA GLN A 353 12.91 3.94 20.98
C GLN A 353 14.27 3.39 21.45
N ARG A 354 14.28 2.46 22.42
CA ARG A 354 15.52 1.83 22.89
C ARG A 354 16.13 0.83 21.92
N SER A 355 15.35 0.35 20.97
CA SER A 355 15.79 -0.56 19.89
C SER A 355 16.32 0.18 18.66
N ALA A 356 16.32 1.52 18.67
CA ALA A 356 16.93 2.30 17.61
C ALA A 356 18.40 1.94 17.44
N LEU A 357 18.79 1.72 16.19
CA LEU A 357 20.17 1.38 15.84
C LEU A 357 21.05 2.62 15.93
N PRO A 358 22.33 2.49 16.32
CA PRO A 358 23.25 3.61 16.26
C PRO A 358 23.21 4.25 14.86
N PRO A 359 23.41 5.57 14.75
CA PRO A 359 23.53 6.23 13.46
C PRO A 359 24.86 5.88 12.78
N ALA A 360 25.15 4.59 12.70
CA ALA A 360 26.34 4.05 12.08
C ALA A 360 26.22 4.15 10.55
N ASP A 361 27.35 4.00 9.88
CA ASP A 361 27.47 3.97 8.44
C ASP A 361 26.89 2.65 7.88
N HIS A 362 25.58 2.50 7.98
CA HIS A 362 24.90 1.38 7.33
C HIS A 362 25.09 1.47 5.81
N PRO A 363 25.38 0.35 5.14
CA PRO A 363 25.51 0.32 3.69
C PRO A 363 24.31 0.96 2.98
N VAL A 364 24.55 1.57 1.82
CA VAL A 364 23.49 2.25 1.05
C VAL A 364 22.35 1.28 0.70
N GLU A 365 22.68 0.02 0.42
CA GLU A 365 21.71 -1.03 0.14
C GLU A 365 20.79 -1.30 1.33
N ALA A 366 21.32 -1.28 2.55
CA ALA A 366 20.54 -1.49 3.76
C ALA A 366 19.62 -0.30 4.06
N ARG A 367 20.07 0.92 3.80
CA ARG A 367 19.33 2.17 4.11
C ARG A 367 18.15 2.47 3.18
N ARG A 368 18.11 1.90 1.98
CA ARG A 368 17.02 2.03 1.00
C ARG A 368 16.34 3.42 0.97
N GLY A 369 17.12 4.46 0.68
CA GLY A 369 16.60 5.83 0.51
C GLY A 369 16.26 6.59 1.81
N MET A 370 16.67 6.10 2.99
CA MET A 370 16.57 6.88 4.22
C MET A 370 17.51 8.09 4.18
N ALA A 371 16.99 9.25 4.59
CA ALA A 371 17.80 10.46 4.69
C ALA A 371 18.86 10.34 5.78
N SER A 372 19.97 11.08 5.63
CA SER A 372 20.97 11.24 6.70
C SER A 372 20.31 11.82 7.95
N GLY A 373 20.66 11.29 9.11
CA GLY A 373 20.11 11.73 10.41
C GLY A 373 18.75 11.12 10.76
N SER A 374 18.19 10.23 9.93
CA SER A 374 16.99 9.49 10.29
C SER A 374 17.22 8.57 11.47
N VAL A 375 16.21 8.42 12.33
CA VAL A 375 16.15 7.32 13.30
C VAL A 375 16.04 6.01 12.53
N VAL A 376 16.95 5.08 12.77
CA VAL A 376 17.01 3.81 12.07
C VAL A 376 16.56 2.69 13.00
N LEU A 377 15.64 1.84 12.51
CA LEU A 377 15.25 0.60 13.16
C LEU A 377 15.58 -0.57 12.24
N ALA A 378 15.89 -1.73 12.81
CA ALA A 378 15.87 -2.95 12.03
C ALA A 378 14.41 -3.26 11.62
N ARG A 379 14.21 -3.81 10.44
CA ARG A 379 12.89 -4.32 10.09
C ARG A 379 12.53 -5.49 10.99
N PHE A 380 13.49 -6.35 11.29
CA PHE A 380 13.33 -7.56 12.09
C PHE A 380 14.30 -7.57 13.29
N TYR A 381 13.77 -7.86 14.46
CA TYR A 381 14.54 -8.09 15.69
C TYR A 381 14.36 -9.54 16.15
N GLU A 382 15.47 -10.23 16.37
CA GLU A 382 15.46 -11.62 16.85
C GLU A 382 14.69 -11.74 18.17
N LEU A 383 13.85 -12.76 18.24
CA LEU A 383 13.03 -13.03 19.41
C LEU A 383 13.90 -13.22 20.66
N ARG A 384 13.51 -12.63 21.78
CA ARG A 384 14.14 -12.61 23.10
C ARG A 384 15.46 -11.81 23.18
N THR A 385 16.32 -11.88 22.17
CA THR A 385 17.66 -11.26 22.21
C THR A 385 17.67 -9.81 21.74
N ASN A 386 16.66 -9.39 20.99
CA ASN A 386 16.54 -8.08 20.34
C ASN A 386 17.69 -7.74 19.37
N LYS A 387 18.45 -8.72 18.91
CA LYS A 387 19.49 -8.49 17.91
C LYS A 387 18.83 -8.18 16.56
N PRO A 388 19.35 -7.19 15.80
CA PRO A 388 18.88 -6.95 14.45
C PRO A 388 19.08 -8.20 13.58
N LEU A 389 18.07 -8.56 12.82
CA LEU A 389 18.13 -9.61 11.82
C LEU A 389 18.09 -8.98 10.42
N TYR A 390 19.01 -9.44 9.59
CA TYR A 390 19.10 -9.02 8.19
C TYR A 390 18.95 -10.22 7.28
N ILE A 391 18.49 -9.97 6.07
CA ILE A 391 18.43 -10.99 5.02
C ILE A 391 19.49 -10.67 4.00
N THR A 392 20.40 -11.61 3.78
CA THR A 392 21.48 -11.47 2.81
C THR A 392 21.04 -11.95 1.44
N LYS A 393 21.73 -11.45 0.41
CA LYS A 393 21.52 -11.88 -0.96
C LYS A 393 21.90 -13.36 -1.09
N GLY A 394 20.99 -14.13 -1.63
CA GLY A 394 21.28 -15.49 -2.05
C GLY A 394 22.33 -15.55 -3.16
N THR A 395 22.84 -16.74 -3.41
CA THR A 395 23.83 -16.99 -4.47
C THR A 395 23.21 -16.66 -5.83
N ARG A 396 23.84 -15.76 -6.58
CA ARG A 396 23.46 -15.52 -7.98
C ARG A 396 23.98 -16.66 -8.85
N VAL A 397 23.08 -17.20 -9.65
CA VAL A 397 23.38 -18.27 -10.58
C VAL A 397 23.55 -17.72 -11.98
N GLN A 398 24.63 -18.09 -12.66
CA GLN A 398 24.75 -17.87 -14.10
C GLN A 398 24.32 -19.13 -14.85
N VAL A 399 23.30 -19.00 -15.69
CA VAL A 399 22.87 -20.04 -16.61
C VAL A 399 23.07 -19.52 -18.02
N GLN A 400 24.00 -20.11 -18.76
CA GLN A 400 24.28 -19.75 -20.16
C GLN A 400 24.45 -18.23 -20.40
N GLY A 401 25.26 -17.55 -19.60
CA GLY A 401 25.52 -16.11 -19.72
C GLY A 401 24.45 -15.21 -19.15
N LYS A 402 23.39 -15.74 -18.57
CA LYS A 402 22.34 -15.03 -17.85
C LYS A 402 22.47 -15.28 -16.36
N SER A 403 22.23 -14.24 -15.54
CA SER A 403 22.23 -14.40 -14.08
C SER A 403 20.82 -14.62 -13.58
N SER A 404 20.61 -15.63 -12.76
CA SER A 404 19.37 -15.87 -12.02
C SER A 404 19.66 -15.85 -10.52
N THR A 405 18.65 -15.53 -9.72
CA THR A 405 18.73 -15.62 -8.26
C THR A 405 17.87 -16.79 -7.83
N LEU A 406 18.48 -17.79 -7.20
CA LEU A 406 17.70 -18.85 -6.57
C LEU A 406 17.03 -18.32 -5.30
N ILE A 407 15.75 -18.60 -5.16
CA ILE A 407 14.96 -18.20 -3.98
C ILE A 407 15.52 -18.86 -2.71
N ASP A 408 16.06 -20.05 -2.80
CA ASP A 408 16.65 -20.81 -1.68
C ASP A 408 18.01 -20.28 -1.17
N GLY A 409 18.51 -19.22 -1.77
CA GLY A 409 19.79 -18.61 -1.39
C GLY A 409 19.70 -17.49 -0.37
N TYR A 410 18.54 -17.17 0.20
CA TYR A 410 18.43 -16.16 1.25
C TYR A 410 18.82 -16.73 2.60
N GLU A 411 19.64 -15.97 3.33
CA GLU A 411 20.11 -16.36 4.66
C GLU A 411 19.82 -15.25 5.68
N ILE A 412 19.53 -15.65 6.90
CA ILE A 412 19.44 -14.74 8.03
C ILE A 412 20.86 -14.41 8.51
N SER A 413 21.15 -13.11 8.67
CA SER A 413 22.45 -12.59 9.11
C SER A 413 22.25 -11.59 10.25
N TYR A 414 23.29 -11.44 11.06
CA TYR A 414 23.39 -10.34 12.03
C TYR A 414 24.22 -9.16 11.49
N SER A 415 24.70 -9.26 10.27
CA SER A 415 25.42 -8.20 9.56
C SER A 415 24.53 -7.59 8.48
N ASP A 416 24.53 -6.27 8.39
CA ASP A 416 23.83 -5.52 7.35
C ASP A 416 24.58 -5.43 6.01
N GLN A 417 25.67 -6.19 5.88
CA GLN A 417 26.46 -6.29 4.65
C GLN A 417 25.80 -7.28 3.67
N SER A 418 25.88 -6.98 2.37
CA SER A 418 25.36 -7.85 1.30
C SER A 418 23.88 -8.20 1.42
N VAL A 419 23.08 -7.31 1.97
CA VAL A 419 21.65 -7.50 2.16
C VAL A 419 20.89 -7.46 0.84
N ILE A 420 19.68 -8.03 0.86
CA ILE A 420 18.75 -7.93 -0.26
C ILE A 420 18.35 -6.46 -0.51
N THR A 421 18.06 -6.14 -1.78
CA THR A 421 17.74 -4.77 -2.20
C THR A 421 16.30 -4.58 -2.66
N HIS A 422 15.59 -5.65 -2.95
CA HIS A 422 14.18 -5.60 -3.36
C HIS A 422 13.21 -5.45 -2.16
N TYR A 423 13.69 -5.76 -0.94
CA TYR A 423 12.93 -5.67 0.30
C TYR A 423 13.76 -4.94 1.37
N GLY A 424 13.15 -4.00 2.08
CA GLY A 424 13.88 -3.20 3.06
C GLY A 424 14.20 -3.99 4.34
N VAL A 425 15.47 -4.09 4.70
CA VAL A 425 15.94 -4.74 5.95
C VAL A 425 16.07 -3.76 7.11
N LEU A 426 16.11 -2.45 6.83
CA LEU A 426 16.02 -1.36 7.77
C LEU A 426 14.76 -0.55 7.51
N THR A 427 14.24 0.10 8.54
CA THR A 427 13.06 0.96 8.46
C THR A 427 13.29 2.30 9.13
N ASN A 428 12.59 3.33 8.65
CA ASN A 428 12.68 4.68 9.19
C ASN A 428 11.82 4.78 10.47
N GLY A 429 12.43 5.17 11.56
CA GLY A 429 11.81 5.35 12.87
C GLY A 429 11.42 6.79 13.21
N ASN A 430 11.53 7.75 12.28
CA ASN A 430 11.24 9.16 12.55
C ASN A 430 9.80 9.41 13.02
N GLN A 431 8.90 8.49 12.70
CA GLN A 431 7.49 8.57 13.13
C GLN A 431 7.31 8.36 14.64
N LEU A 432 8.28 7.74 15.34
CA LEU A 432 8.18 7.50 16.78
C LEU A 432 8.01 8.80 17.58
N ALA A 433 8.65 9.89 17.16
CA ALA A 433 8.48 11.19 17.78
C ALA A 433 7.03 11.71 17.67
N SER A 434 6.46 11.68 16.46
CA SER A 434 5.09 12.13 16.24
C SER A 434 4.05 11.22 16.93
N ILE A 435 4.31 9.92 17.01
CA ILE A 435 3.47 8.97 17.78
C ILE A 435 3.50 9.31 19.27
N ALA A 436 4.70 9.63 19.81
CA ALA A 436 4.86 10.04 21.21
C ALA A 436 4.10 11.32 21.53
N ASP A 437 4.16 12.31 20.64
CA ASP A 437 3.47 13.60 20.83
C ASP A 437 1.93 13.45 20.70
N GLU A 438 1.48 12.63 19.77
CA GLU A 438 0.05 12.30 19.65
C GLU A 438 -0.45 11.54 20.89
N TYR A 439 0.32 10.56 21.39
CA TYR A 439 0.01 9.86 22.62
C TYR A 439 -0.15 10.83 23.81
N LYS A 440 0.83 11.73 24.03
CA LYS A 440 0.75 12.73 25.11
C LYS A 440 -0.48 13.61 24.97
N THR A 441 -0.77 14.07 23.76
CA THR A 441 -1.94 14.90 23.47
C THR A 441 -3.23 14.17 23.84
N LEU A 442 -3.39 12.92 23.39
CA LEU A 442 -4.58 12.12 23.66
C LEU A 442 -4.70 11.70 25.13
N ALA A 443 -3.56 11.44 25.80
CA ALA A 443 -3.56 11.10 27.22
C ALA A 443 -4.01 12.25 28.14
N ALA A 444 -3.73 13.48 27.74
CA ALA A 444 -4.09 14.70 28.47
C ALA A 444 -5.46 15.28 28.10
N ALA A 445 -6.03 14.88 26.96
CA ALA A 445 -7.24 15.47 26.42
C ALA A 445 -8.52 14.85 26.96
N ASP A 446 -9.59 15.65 26.94
CA ASP A 446 -10.96 15.14 27.00
C ASP A 446 -11.29 14.46 25.64
N ILE A 447 -11.27 13.14 25.64
CA ILE A 447 -11.44 12.35 24.40
C ILE A 447 -12.77 12.63 23.68
N SER A 448 -13.80 13.04 24.41
CA SER A 448 -15.09 13.39 23.81
C SER A 448 -14.97 14.55 22.81
N LYS A 449 -13.97 15.42 23.01
CA LYS A 449 -13.66 16.58 22.15
C LYS A 449 -12.64 16.25 21.04
N MET A 450 -11.99 15.09 21.13
CA MET A 450 -10.92 14.67 20.24
C MET A 450 -11.37 13.60 19.23
N ARG A 451 -12.67 13.38 19.10
CA ARG A 451 -13.19 12.41 18.14
C ARG A 451 -12.71 12.76 16.73
N ARG A 452 -12.38 11.71 16.00
CA ARG A 452 -11.98 11.82 14.60
C ARG A 452 -13.08 12.56 13.81
N PRO A 453 -12.76 13.64 13.08
CA PRO A 453 -13.77 14.37 12.32
C PRO A 453 -14.44 13.46 11.30
N ASP A 454 -15.70 13.73 10.97
CA ASP A 454 -16.48 12.96 9.97
C ASP A 454 -15.94 13.08 8.54
N LYS A 455 -14.97 13.94 8.32
CA LYS A 455 -14.28 14.01 7.03
C LYS A 455 -13.54 12.71 6.77
N LEU A 456 -13.93 12.08 5.68
CA LEU A 456 -13.27 10.93 5.15
C LEU A 456 -12.00 11.42 4.44
N HIS A 457 -10.85 11.14 5.00
CA HIS A 457 -9.56 11.53 4.43
C HIS A 457 -8.86 10.32 3.87
N GLY A 458 -8.32 10.46 2.65
CA GLY A 458 -7.47 9.46 2.03
C GLY A 458 -8.08 8.05 1.92
N LEU A 459 -7.34 7.11 1.40
CA LEU A 459 -7.74 5.70 1.35
C LEU A 459 -7.46 4.99 2.66
N SER A 460 -6.36 5.33 3.28
CA SER A 460 -5.96 4.86 4.61
C SER A 460 -4.99 5.86 5.20
N PRO A 461 -5.12 6.20 6.49
CA PRO A 461 -4.12 7.04 7.16
C PRO A 461 -2.75 6.37 7.28
N TRP A 462 -2.67 5.08 7.03
CA TRP A 462 -1.47 4.24 7.18
C TRP A 462 -0.74 3.97 5.88
N SER A 463 -1.47 3.87 4.81
CA SER A 463 -0.87 3.68 3.50
C SER A 463 -0.02 4.90 3.24
N GLY A 464 1.26 4.84 3.61
CA GLY A 464 2.21 5.94 3.51
C GLY A 464 1.95 6.82 2.30
N GLU A 465 0.95 7.68 2.43
CA GLU A 465 0.62 8.65 1.40
C GLU A 465 1.93 9.34 1.13
N ARG A 466 2.50 9.08 -0.01
CA ARG A 466 3.55 9.94 -0.51
C ARG A 466 2.91 11.31 -0.46
N ILE A 467 3.33 12.12 0.52
CA ILE A 467 2.98 13.52 0.54
C ILE A 467 3.48 14.04 -0.80
N VAL A 468 2.59 14.01 -1.79
CA VAL A 468 2.84 14.69 -3.06
C VAL A 468 3.03 16.12 -2.63
N ARG A 469 4.25 16.63 -2.71
CA ARG A 469 4.53 18.02 -2.35
C ARG A 469 3.50 18.86 -3.08
N PRO A 470 2.71 19.70 -2.39
CA PRO A 470 1.64 20.43 -3.01
C PRO A 470 2.23 21.28 -4.13
N ARG A 471 1.96 20.90 -5.38
CA ARG A 471 2.23 21.75 -6.52
C ARG A 471 1.22 22.88 -6.50
N SER A 472 1.62 24.08 -6.89
CA SER A 472 0.64 25.16 -7.05
C SER A 472 -0.40 24.78 -8.09
N ALA A 473 -1.64 25.25 -7.93
CA ALA A 473 -2.69 25.00 -8.91
C ALA A 473 -2.28 25.47 -10.31
N ARG A 474 -1.57 26.59 -10.41
CA ARG A 474 -1.01 27.10 -11.67
C ARG A 474 -0.05 26.07 -12.30
N THR A 475 0.92 25.57 -11.56
CA THR A 475 1.87 24.56 -12.06
C THR A 475 1.17 23.29 -12.54
N ILE A 476 0.11 22.85 -11.86
CA ILE A 476 -0.68 21.68 -12.27
C ILE A 476 -1.39 21.93 -13.59
N ILE A 477 -2.00 23.12 -13.75
CA ILE A 477 -2.74 23.49 -14.96
C ILE A 477 -1.77 23.63 -16.14
N ASP A 478 -0.65 24.31 -15.95
CA ASP A 478 0.33 24.55 -17.01
C ASP A 478 1.01 23.27 -17.49
N ALA A 479 1.07 22.24 -16.65
CA ALA A 479 1.60 20.91 -17.00
C ALA A 479 0.59 20.02 -17.74
N LEU A 480 -0.67 20.41 -17.87
CA LEU A 480 -1.72 19.65 -18.56
C LEU A 480 -1.56 19.81 -20.07
N ASP A 481 -1.38 18.72 -20.81
CA ASP A 481 -1.24 18.77 -22.27
C ASP A 481 -2.59 19.09 -22.98
N GLU A 482 -2.51 19.25 -24.31
CA GLU A 482 -3.66 19.61 -25.13
C GLU A 482 -4.80 18.55 -25.07
N ARG A 483 -4.47 17.30 -24.75
CA ARG A 483 -5.44 16.19 -24.64
C ARG A 483 -6.12 16.17 -23.28
N GLY A 484 -5.51 16.74 -22.24
CA GLY A 484 -5.93 16.63 -20.85
C GLY A 484 -5.13 15.61 -20.05
N ALA A 485 -3.91 15.28 -20.51
CA ALA A 485 -3.02 14.36 -19.81
C ALA A 485 -1.90 15.10 -19.08
N TRP A 486 -1.48 14.60 -17.93
CA TRP A 486 -0.20 14.93 -17.31
C TRP A 486 0.82 13.87 -17.72
N VAL A 487 1.72 14.26 -18.62
CA VAL A 487 2.75 13.39 -19.18
C VAL A 487 4.07 13.65 -18.47
N GLU A 488 4.72 12.58 -18.06
CA GLU A 488 6.02 12.65 -17.41
C GLU A 488 6.98 11.58 -17.99
N GLU A 489 8.26 11.72 -17.73
CA GLU A 489 9.23 10.67 -18.05
C GLU A 489 9.24 9.61 -16.96
N GLY A 490 9.26 8.35 -17.35
CA GLY A 490 9.29 7.23 -16.43
C GLY A 490 9.45 5.88 -17.11
N ASN A 491 9.52 4.84 -16.31
CA ASN A 491 9.63 3.46 -16.79
C ASN A 491 8.26 2.79 -16.71
N ILE A 492 7.80 2.22 -17.82
CA ILE A 492 6.57 1.42 -17.88
C ILE A 492 6.88 -0.08 -17.95
N GLY A 493 8.14 -0.44 -18.28
CA GLY A 493 8.58 -1.82 -18.23
C GLY A 493 8.88 -2.25 -16.79
N LYS A 494 8.60 -3.50 -16.41
CA LYS A 494 9.33 -4.12 -15.31
C LYS A 494 10.81 -3.95 -15.65
N ALA A 495 11.62 -3.53 -14.68
CA ALA A 495 13.07 -3.52 -14.82
C ALA A 495 13.61 -4.92 -15.21
N ASP A 496 12.72 -5.89 -15.24
CA ASP A 496 12.96 -7.29 -15.36
C ASP A 496 12.20 -7.84 -16.56
N ASN A 497 12.91 -8.08 -17.63
CA ASN A 497 12.53 -9.19 -18.48
C ASN A 497 12.79 -10.47 -17.65
N VAL A 498 11.91 -10.75 -16.71
CA VAL A 498 11.91 -12.04 -16.02
C VAL A 498 11.34 -13.05 -17.00
N VAL A 499 12.20 -13.81 -17.61
CA VAL A 499 11.78 -14.99 -18.35
C VAL A 499 11.68 -16.11 -17.34
N SER A 500 10.46 -16.48 -16.97
CA SER A 500 10.22 -17.69 -16.19
C SER A 500 10.34 -18.89 -17.12
N VAL A 501 11.34 -19.71 -16.88
CA VAL A 501 11.52 -20.97 -17.60
C VAL A 501 11.09 -22.09 -16.65
N PHE A 502 10.13 -22.91 -17.06
CA PHE A 502 9.82 -24.15 -16.36
C PHE A 502 10.97 -25.13 -16.58
N ALA A 503 11.47 -25.70 -15.50
CA ALA A 503 12.50 -26.71 -15.59
C ALA A 503 11.93 -27.94 -16.28
N ALA A 504 12.56 -28.30 -17.39
CA ALA A 504 12.32 -29.59 -18.03
C ALA A 504 12.93 -30.73 -17.18
N LYS A 505 12.46 -31.95 -17.41
CA LYS A 505 13.03 -33.15 -16.80
C LYS A 505 14.56 -33.16 -17.00
N ASP A 506 15.28 -33.46 -15.94
CA ASP A 506 16.75 -33.55 -15.92
C ASP A 506 17.50 -32.20 -16.15
N MET A 507 16.84 -31.06 -15.95
CA MET A 507 17.50 -29.75 -16.00
C MET A 507 18.49 -29.60 -14.85
N THR A 508 19.71 -29.14 -15.16
CA THR A 508 20.71 -28.81 -14.13
C THR A 508 21.16 -27.37 -14.24
N LEU A 509 21.48 -26.78 -13.11
CA LEU A 509 22.07 -25.45 -12.99
C LEU A 509 23.52 -25.58 -12.54
N THR A 510 24.45 -24.90 -13.19
CA THR A 510 25.84 -24.82 -12.73
C THR A 510 26.10 -23.49 -12.04
N ILE A 511 26.47 -23.55 -10.76
CA ILE A 511 26.71 -22.37 -9.91
C ILE A 511 28.12 -22.49 -9.34
N GLY A 512 28.97 -21.50 -9.62
CA GLY A 512 30.35 -21.51 -9.10
C GLY A 512 31.11 -22.80 -9.37
N GLY A 513 30.85 -23.44 -10.51
CA GLY A 513 31.43 -24.72 -10.91
C GLY A 513 30.77 -25.96 -10.27
N ARG A 514 29.74 -25.82 -9.47
CA ARG A 514 28.93 -26.93 -8.93
C ARG A 514 27.63 -27.08 -9.72
N VAL A 515 27.27 -28.33 -9.99
CA VAL A 515 26.03 -28.67 -10.69
C VAL A 515 24.93 -29.00 -9.68
N TYR A 516 23.78 -28.34 -9.82
CA TYR A 516 22.60 -28.54 -8.99
C TYR A 516 21.45 -29.06 -9.87
N PRO A 517 20.84 -30.20 -9.52
CA PRO A 517 19.62 -30.63 -10.19
C PRO A 517 18.47 -29.66 -9.87
N VAL A 518 17.67 -29.33 -10.86
CA VAL A 518 16.42 -28.57 -10.70
C VAL A 518 15.28 -29.56 -10.79
N ALA A 519 14.35 -29.47 -9.82
CA ALA A 519 13.19 -30.35 -9.84
C ALA A 519 12.32 -30.10 -11.06
N GLU A 520 11.75 -31.13 -11.64
CA GLU A 520 10.83 -31.04 -12.77
C GLU A 520 9.64 -30.15 -12.38
N ASN A 521 9.29 -29.19 -13.23
CA ASN A 521 8.25 -28.17 -13.00
C ASN A 521 8.61 -27.05 -11.98
N GLU A 522 9.83 -26.95 -11.53
CA GLU A 522 10.31 -25.81 -10.77
C GLU A 522 10.43 -24.57 -11.68
N THR A 523 10.00 -23.40 -11.21
CA THR A 523 10.10 -22.17 -12.00
C THR A 523 11.42 -21.48 -11.72
N VAL A 524 12.29 -21.41 -12.72
CA VAL A 524 13.54 -20.64 -12.66
C VAL A 524 13.32 -19.27 -13.26
N SER A 525 13.43 -18.23 -12.45
CA SER A 525 13.30 -16.85 -12.91
C SER A 525 14.65 -16.31 -13.38
N LEU A 526 14.74 -15.97 -14.67
CA LEU A 526 15.92 -15.40 -15.30
C LEU A 526 15.76 -13.86 -15.38
N PHE A 527 16.65 -13.11 -14.72
CA PHE A 527 16.68 -11.65 -14.79
C PHE A 527 17.55 -11.18 -15.96
N GLN A 528 16.96 -10.54 -16.95
CA GLN A 528 17.70 -9.83 -18.01
C GLN A 528 17.95 -8.39 -17.55
N GLY A 529 19.10 -8.12 -16.96
CA GLY A 529 19.44 -6.83 -16.41
C GLY A 529 19.73 -5.75 -17.46
N LYS A 530 18.71 -5.06 -17.97
CA LYS A 530 18.80 -3.67 -18.45
C LYS A 530 17.46 -3.00 -18.16
N GLN A 531 17.46 -1.93 -17.38
CA GLN A 531 16.31 -1.03 -17.31
C GLN A 531 16.00 -0.55 -18.73
N ALA A 532 14.74 -0.68 -19.15
CA ALA A 532 14.28 -0.03 -20.37
C ALA A 532 14.51 1.48 -20.24
N PRO A 533 14.92 2.16 -21.31
CA PRO A 533 15.08 3.62 -21.28
C PRO A 533 13.76 4.26 -20.84
N PRO A 534 13.82 5.41 -20.12
CA PRO A 534 12.62 6.14 -19.76
C PRO A 534 11.83 6.52 -21.00
N VAL A 535 10.53 6.40 -20.92
CA VAL A 535 9.57 6.78 -21.97
C VAL A 535 8.58 7.79 -21.40
N LYS A 536 7.86 8.48 -22.28
CA LYS A 536 6.76 9.34 -21.85
C LYS A 536 5.58 8.48 -21.37
N ILE A 537 5.16 8.71 -20.14
CA ILE A 537 4.10 7.96 -19.46
C ILE A 537 3.04 8.87 -18.84
N ILE A 538 1.88 8.28 -18.60
CA ILE A 538 0.79 8.84 -17.81
C ILE A 538 0.65 7.95 -16.58
N LYS A 539 0.53 8.56 -15.37
CA LYS A 539 0.34 7.83 -14.11
C LYS A 539 -1.00 8.14 -13.50
N SER A 540 -1.71 7.11 -13.04
CA SER A 540 -2.95 7.27 -12.28
C SER A 540 -2.71 7.95 -10.93
N SER A 541 -1.54 7.73 -10.30
CA SER A 541 -1.14 8.45 -9.08
C SER A 541 -0.94 9.95 -9.32
N THR A 542 -0.34 10.36 -10.44
CA THR A 542 -0.21 11.79 -10.82
C THR A 542 -1.57 12.41 -11.12
N PHE A 543 -2.43 11.68 -11.86
CA PHE A 543 -3.80 12.13 -12.11
C PHE A 543 -4.56 12.36 -10.80
N SER A 544 -4.61 11.36 -9.92
CA SER A 544 -5.33 11.45 -8.65
C SER A 544 -4.81 12.57 -7.76
N ALA A 545 -3.48 12.70 -7.62
CA ALA A 545 -2.87 13.76 -6.82
C ALA A 545 -3.18 15.17 -7.36
N ASN A 546 -3.14 15.36 -8.68
CA ASN A 546 -3.42 16.65 -9.30
C ASN A 546 -4.92 17.02 -9.21
N VAL A 547 -5.81 16.06 -9.44
CA VAL A 547 -7.27 16.27 -9.26
C VAL A 547 -7.57 16.62 -7.80
N SER A 548 -7.02 15.89 -6.83
CA SER A 548 -7.17 16.18 -5.40
C SER A 548 -6.65 17.58 -5.03
N ALA A 549 -5.48 17.97 -5.55
CA ALA A 549 -4.91 19.29 -5.28
C ALA A 549 -5.76 20.44 -5.87
N LEU A 550 -6.27 20.29 -7.10
CA LEU A 550 -7.16 21.27 -7.73
C LEU A 550 -8.52 21.33 -7.02
N SER A 551 -9.06 20.19 -6.58
CA SER A 551 -10.29 20.11 -5.79
C SER A 551 -10.12 20.81 -4.43
N ALA A 552 -9.02 20.57 -3.73
CA ALA A 552 -8.70 21.26 -2.48
C ALA A 552 -8.51 22.77 -2.66
N TRP A 553 -7.97 23.20 -3.81
CA TRP A 553 -7.88 24.63 -4.14
C TRP A 553 -9.26 25.27 -4.33
N LEU A 554 -10.20 24.58 -4.99
CA LEU A 554 -11.58 25.06 -5.19
C LEU A 554 -12.39 25.13 -3.89
N ALA A 555 -12.05 24.33 -2.89
CA ALA A 555 -12.73 24.24 -1.60
C ALA A 555 -12.28 25.34 -0.61
N LYS A 556 -11.24 26.12 -0.94
CA LYS A 556 -10.77 27.28 -0.17
C LYS A 556 -11.64 28.49 -0.45
#